data_360cde60e50acab09a9e29556a0cf58d
#
_entry.id   360cde60e50acab09a9e29556a0cf58d
#
_cell.length_a   1.000
_cell.length_b   1.000
_cell.length_c   1.000
_cell.angle_alpha   90.00
_cell.angle_beta   90.00
_cell.angle_gamma   90.00
#
_symmetry.space_group_name_H-M   'P 1'
#
loop_
_entity.id
_entity.type
_entity.pdbx_description
1 polymer ?
#
loop_
_entity_poly.entity_id
_entity_poly.type
_entity_poly.pdbx_seq_one_letter_code
_entity_poly.pdbx_strand_id
1 'polypeptide(L)'
;PQADRYPLSEEQRVAGAGDMSGRVQNTVDGWALSSDVGCVFIGMEGLIHSYQYIPSEESKALIDKLIALFERMDLTEIRAQTHASLTALRGMLRYAALTGDTTLIPRVEKRWRLYKEYGMTENYENYNWFERYDTWTEPCAIVDSYLLATQLWAATRNPAYLEDADKIYLNGIAA
;
A
#
# COMPACT_ATOMS: atom_id res chain seq x y z
N PRO A 1 2.92 3.44 20.68
CA PRO A 1 2.98 3.10 19.29
C PRO A 1 4.37 2.61 18.89
N GLN A 2 4.42 1.61 18.04
CA GLN A 2 5.68 0.93 17.70
C GLN A 2 6.41 1.55 16.50
N ALA A 3 5.87 2.60 15.88
CA ALA A 3 6.48 3.22 14.70
C ALA A 3 7.92 3.74 14.93
N ASP A 4 8.29 4.03 16.19
CA ASP A 4 9.65 4.41 16.53
C ASP A 4 10.62 3.23 16.61
N ARG A 5 10.09 2.01 16.62
CA ARG A 5 10.86 0.78 16.76
C ARG A 5 11.07 0.06 15.44
N TYR A 6 10.42 0.50 14.39
CA TYR A 6 10.63 -0.06 13.06
C TYR A 6 11.71 0.72 12.31
N PRO A 7 12.51 0.01 11.52
CA PRO A 7 12.56 -1.44 11.39
C PRO A 7 13.15 -2.12 12.64
N LEU A 8 12.68 -3.32 12.94
CA LEU A 8 13.24 -4.17 14.00
C LEU A 8 14.55 -4.79 13.53
N SER A 9 15.53 -4.98 14.45
CA SER A 9 16.70 -5.81 14.13
C SER A 9 16.31 -7.29 13.96
N GLU A 10 17.13 -8.06 13.25
CA GLU A 10 16.89 -9.50 13.08
C GLU A 10 16.74 -10.24 14.42
N GLU A 11 17.48 -9.83 15.43
CA GLU A 11 17.43 -10.40 16.78
C GLU A 11 16.11 -10.09 17.51
N GLN A 12 15.46 -8.99 17.14
CA GLN A 12 14.16 -8.59 17.71
C GLN A 12 12.99 -9.29 17.03
N ARG A 13 13.23 -9.99 15.95
CA ARG A 13 12.22 -10.75 15.21
C ARG A 13 12.20 -12.17 15.72
N VAL A 14 11.06 -12.61 16.18
CA VAL A 14 10.87 -14.01 16.57
C VAL A 14 10.84 -14.85 15.29
N ALA A 15 11.78 -15.77 15.16
CA ALA A 15 11.86 -16.66 14.01
C ALA A 15 10.51 -17.38 13.78
N GLY A 16 9.97 -17.25 12.59
CA GLY A 16 8.73 -17.89 12.18
C GLY A 16 7.44 -17.19 12.61
N ALA A 17 7.52 -16.05 13.31
CA ALA A 17 6.33 -15.29 13.65
C ALA A 17 5.87 -14.46 12.45
N GLY A 18 4.77 -14.87 11.84
CA GLY A 18 4.05 -14.05 10.85
C GLY A 18 4.58 -14.11 9.42
N ASP A 19 5.51 -14.99 9.11
CA ASP A 19 5.93 -15.19 7.72
C ASP A 19 4.93 -16.11 6.98
N MET A 20 3.79 -15.51 6.63
CA MET A 20 2.74 -16.17 5.85
C MET A 20 3.08 -16.30 4.37
N SER A 21 4.09 -15.59 3.90
CA SER A 21 4.45 -15.50 2.49
C SER A 21 5.63 -16.38 2.09
N GLY A 22 5.99 -17.33 2.94
CA GLY A 22 7.19 -18.13 2.75
C GLY A 22 8.44 -17.32 3.12
N ARG A 23 9.59 -17.95 3.05
CA ARG A 23 10.87 -17.44 3.55
C ARG A 23 11.37 -16.19 2.83
N VAL A 24 10.68 -15.07 3.01
CA VAL A 24 11.23 -13.77 2.62
C VAL A 24 12.17 -13.31 3.75
N GLN A 25 13.39 -13.78 3.70
CA GLN A 25 14.44 -13.42 4.67
C GLN A 25 15.14 -12.10 4.30
N ASN A 26 14.73 -11.46 3.21
CA ASN A 26 15.36 -10.23 2.77
C ASN A 26 14.84 -9.05 3.56
N THR A 27 15.74 -8.35 4.19
CA THR A 27 15.49 -7.05 4.81
C THR A 27 16.13 -5.97 3.96
N VAL A 28 15.41 -4.87 3.72
CA VAL A 28 15.96 -3.65 3.13
C VAL A 28 15.83 -2.55 4.18
N ASP A 29 16.91 -1.88 4.50
CA ASP A 29 16.97 -0.89 5.60
C ASP A 29 16.40 -1.43 6.93
N GLY A 30 16.56 -2.73 7.17
CA GLY A 30 16.03 -3.40 8.35
C GLY A 30 14.53 -3.77 8.30
N TRP A 31 13.82 -3.51 7.21
CA TRP A 31 12.41 -3.89 7.03
C TRP A 31 12.30 -5.31 6.48
N ALA A 32 11.54 -6.16 7.12
CA ALA A 32 11.14 -7.45 6.56
C ALA A 32 9.95 -7.27 5.62
N LEU A 33 10.07 -7.85 4.43
CA LEU A 33 9.12 -7.62 3.33
C LEU A 33 7.67 -7.90 3.70
N SER A 34 7.38 -9.06 4.29
CA SER A 34 6.02 -9.47 4.55
C SER A 34 5.43 -8.90 5.84
N SER A 35 6.19 -8.97 6.93
CA SER A 35 5.66 -8.59 8.24
C SER A 35 5.64 -7.08 8.47
N ASP A 36 6.69 -6.38 8.07
CA ASP A 36 6.80 -4.95 8.38
C ASP A 36 6.04 -4.11 7.35
N VAL A 37 6.20 -4.39 6.06
CA VAL A 37 5.46 -3.66 5.01
C VAL A 37 3.98 -4.03 5.05
N GLY A 38 3.66 -5.33 5.11
CA GLY A 38 2.27 -5.79 5.11
C GLY A 38 1.50 -5.28 6.33
N CYS A 39 1.96 -5.60 7.53
CA CYS A 39 1.22 -5.30 8.76
C CYS A 39 1.22 -3.80 9.10
N VAL A 40 2.36 -3.12 8.93
CA VAL A 40 2.48 -1.70 9.32
C VAL A 40 1.69 -0.80 8.38
N PHE A 41 1.78 -1.01 7.07
CA PHE A 41 1.13 -0.12 6.10
C PHE A 41 -0.36 -0.39 5.90
N ILE A 42 -0.82 -1.63 6.10
CA ILE A 42 -2.26 -1.90 6.25
C ILE A 42 -2.79 -1.22 7.52
N GLY A 43 -2.05 -1.31 8.63
CA GLY A 43 -2.38 -0.62 9.88
C GLY A 43 -2.44 0.89 9.76
N MET A 44 -1.65 1.49 8.88
CA MET A 44 -1.70 2.94 8.60
C MET A 44 -3.07 3.37 8.03
N GLU A 45 -3.66 2.60 7.12
CA GLU A 45 -5.00 2.90 6.59
C GLU A 45 -6.05 2.86 7.70
N GLY A 46 -6.00 1.85 8.56
CA GLY A 46 -6.89 1.75 9.72
C GLY A 46 -6.72 2.91 10.71
N LEU A 47 -5.50 3.35 10.96
CA LEU A 47 -5.21 4.51 11.81
C LEU A 47 -5.78 5.80 11.21
N ILE A 48 -5.62 6.01 9.90
CA ILE A 48 -6.18 7.15 9.18
C ILE A 48 -7.71 7.13 9.22
N HIS A 49 -8.31 5.94 9.09
CA HIS A 49 -9.76 5.78 9.23
C HIS A 49 -10.23 6.16 10.63
N SER A 50 -9.52 5.74 11.67
CA SER A 50 -9.82 6.11 13.05
C SER A 50 -9.65 7.62 13.29
N TYR A 51 -8.64 8.24 12.69
CA TYR A 51 -8.38 9.67 12.78
C TYR A 51 -9.55 10.50 12.25
N GLN A 52 -10.29 10.00 11.27
CA GLN A 52 -11.49 10.65 10.75
C GLN A 52 -12.55 10.92 11.85
N TYR A 53 -12.66 10.03 12.81
CA TYR A 53 -13.69 10.09 13.87
C TYR A 53 -13.14 10.61 15.19
N ILE A 54 -11.89 10.32 15.49
CA ILE A 54 -11.22 10.67 16.74
C ILE A 54 -9.85 11.31 16.40
N PRO A 55 -9.86 12.54 15.89
CA PRO A 55 -8.61 13.23 15.55
C PRO A 55 -7.84 13.60 16.83
N SER A 56 -6.51 13.39 16.79
CA SER A 56 -5.59 13.86 17.84
C SER A 56 -4.24 14.20 17.23
N GLU A 57 -3.48 15.08 17.88
CA GLU A 57 -2.13 15.44 17.45
C GLU A 57 -1.20 14.23 17.47
N GLU A 58 -1.38 13.33 18.43
CA GLU A 58 -0.60 12.09 18.51
C GLU A 58 -0.86 11.17 17.31
N SER A 59 -2.14 10.92 16.97
CA SER A 59 -2.47 10.11 15.82
C SER A 59 -2.03 10.77 14.50
N LYS A 60 -2.15 12.10 14.40
CA LYS A 60 -1.64 12.85 13.26
C LYS A 60 -0.13 12.67 13.08
N ALA A 61 0.64 12.90 14.14
CA ALA A 61 2.09 12.76 14.11
C ALA A 61 2.53 11.34 13.74
N LEU A 62 1.80 10.33 14.21
CA LEU A 62 2.06 8.94 13.86
C LEU A 62 1.75 8.66 12.39
N ILE A 63 0.63 9.17 11.85
CA ILE A 63 0.27 9.03 10.43
C ILE A 63 1.34 9.70 9.56
N ASP A 64 1.71 10.93 9.86
CA ASP A 64 2.72 11.67 9.09
C ASP A 64 4.06 10.90 9.06
N LYS A 65 4.45 10.32 10.18
CA LYS A 65 5.64 9.47 10.28
C LYS A 65 5.53 8.20 9.44
N LEU A 66 4.39 7.51 9.49
CA LEU A 66 4.17 6.28 8.70
C LEU A 66 4.16 6.57 7.19
N ILE A 67 3.53 7.67 6.76
CA ILE A 67 3.57 8.12 5.36
C ILE A 67 5.02 8.38 4.94
N ALA A 68 5.79 9.12 5.75
CA ALA A 68 7.18 9.41 5.44
C ALA A 68 8.05 8.15 5.36
N LEU A 69 7.79 7.15 6.20
CA LEU A 69 8.47 5.85 6.15
C LEU A 69 8.10 5.09 4.86
N PHE A 70 6.82 5.00 4.54
CA PHE A 70 6.36 4.34 3.32
C PHE A 70 6.96 4.96 2.06
N GLU A 71 7.04 6.29 2.00
CA GLU A 71 7.57 7.01 0.85
C GLU A 71 9.07 6.81 0.61
N ARG A 72 9.83 6.49 1.64
CA ARG A 72 11.27 6.19 1.49
C ARG A 72 11.53 4.81 0.89
N MET A 73 10.55 3.92 0.90
CA MET A 73 10.72 2.57 0.38
C MET A 73 10.69 2.55 -1.15
N ASP A 74 11.64 1.86 -1.73
CA ASP A 74 11.55 1.41 -3.10
C ASP A 74 10.78 0.09 -3.14
N LEU A 75 9.53 0.15 -3.60
CA LEU A 75 8.61 -1.00 -3.57
C LEU A 75 9.06 -2.13 -4.49
N THR A 76 9.78 -1.82 -5.55
CA THR A 76 10.32 -2.80 -6.49
C THR A 76 11.57 -3.46 -5.91
N GLU A 77 12.50 -2.70 -5.38
CA GLU A 77 13.72 -3.21 -4.76
C GLU A 77 13.44 -4.19 -3.62
N ILE A 78 12.52 -3.79 -2.72
CA ILE A 78 12.13 -4.65 -1.60
C ILE A 78 11.12 -5.73 -1.99
N ARG A 79 10.65 -5.74 -3.23
CA ARG A 79 9.57 -6.63 -3.68
C ARG A 79 8.38 -6.61 -2.73
N ALA A 80 7.89 -5.40 -2.46
CA ALA A 80 6.81 -5.19 -1.51
C ALA A 80 5.55 -5.97 -1.91
N GLN A 81 4.74 -6.33 -0.92
CA GLN A 81 3.42 -6.89 -1.19
C GLN A 81 2.51 -5.84 -1.83
N THR A 82 1.86 -6.21 -2.94
CA THR A 82 1.01 -5.29 -3.70
C THR A 82 -0.21 -4.87 -2.90
N HIS A 83 -0.91 -5.80 -2.24
CA HIS A 83 -2.05 -5.51 -1.38
C HIS A 83 -1.72 -4.46 -0.31
N ALA A 84 -0.68 -4.69 0.49
CA ALA A 84 -0.27 -3.77 1.55
C ALA A 84 0.08 -2.38 1.01
N SER A 85 0.75 -2.32 -0.14
CA SER A 85 1.13 -1.07 -0.78
C SER A 85 -0.08 -0.29 -1.30
N LEU A 86 -1.04 -0.97 -1.93
CA LEU A 86 -2.28 -0.37 -2.41
C LEU A 86 -3.16 0.14 -1.26
N THR A 87 -3.26 -0.64 -0.17
CA THR A 87 -3.97 -0.23 1.05
C THR A 87 -3.36 1.05 1.63
N ALA A 88 -2.03 1.14 1.71
CA ALA A 88 -1.34 2.35 2.16
C ALA A 88 -1.67 3.56 1.28
N LEU A 89 -1.66 3.41 -0.03
CA LEU A 89 -1.98 4.48 -0.99
C LEU A 89 -3.43 4.96 -0.85
N ARG A 90 -4.37 4.06 -0.60
CA ARG A 90 -5.77 4.40 -0.30
C ARG A 90 -5.86 5.23 0.99
N GLY A 91 -5.13 4.83 2.01
CA GLY A 91 -5.01 5.61 3.25
C GLY A 91 -4.48 7.01 3.01
N MET A 92 -3.42 7.16 2.20
CA MET A 92 -2.86 8.48 1.86
C MET A 92 -3.88 9.39 1.15
N LEU A 93 -4.67 8.87 0.21
CA LEU A 93 -5.74 9.67 -0.44
C LEU A 93 -6.84 10.06 0.55
N ARG A 94 -7.22 9.16 1.45
CA ARG A 94 -8.16 9.48 2.53
C ARG A 94 -7.60 10.59 3.43
N TYR A 95 -6.34 10.50 3.80
CA TYR A 95 -5.69 11.49 4.65
C TYR A 95 -5.60 12.85 3.95
N ALA A 96 -5.27 12.87 2.65
CA ALA A 96 -5.33 14.09 1.84
C ALA A 96 -6.71 14.75 1.88
N ALA A 97 -7.78 13.97 1.74
CA ALA A 97 -9.15 14.49 1.80
C ALA A 97 -9.54 15.02 3.20
N LEU A 98 -9.07 14.34 4.27
CA LEU A 98 -9.36 14.74 5.65
C LEU A 98 -8.62 16.01 6.09
N THR A 99 -7.39 16.17 5.63
CA THR A 99 -6.52 17.28 6.04
C THR A 99 -6.50 18.45 5.05
N GLY A 100 -6.96 18.23 3.82
CA GLY A 100 -6.82 19.18 2.72
C GLY A 100 -5.40 19.20 2.12
N ASP A 101 -4.51 18.28 2.50
CA ASP A 101 -3.16 18.19 1.94
C ASP A 101 -3.17 17.54 0.55
N THR A 102 -3.42 18.35 -0.46
CA THR A 102 -3.43 17.91 -1.86
C THR A 102 -2.05 17.52 -2.39
N THR A 103 -0.97 17.79 -1.66
CA THR A 103 0.40 17.40 -2.08
C THR A 103 0.61 15.89 -2.06
N LEU A 104 -0.22 15.16 -1.34
CA LEU A 104 -0.20 13.69 -1.32
C LEU A 104 -0.71 13.07 -2.62
N ILE A 105 -1.62 13.73 -3.33
CA ILE A 105 -2.25 13.18 -4.55
C ILE A 105 -1.20 12.83 -5.62
N PRO A 106 -0.31 13.73 -6.08
CA PRO A 106 0.70 13.39 -7.08
C PRO A 106 1.69 12.32 -6.60
N ARG A 107 1.90 12.18 -5.29
CA ARG A 107 2.73 11.12 -4.71
C ARG A 107 2.06 9.75 -4.87
N VAL A 108 0.75 9.67 -4.61
CA VAL A 108 -0.05 8.46 -4.85
C VAL A 108 -0.11 8.14 -6.35
N GLU A 109 -0.32 9.13 -7.22
CA GLU A 109 -0.32 8.93 -8.68
C GLU A 109 1.02 8.35 -9.18
N LYS A 110 2.15 8.81 -8.64
CA LYS A 110 3.46 8.25 -8.96
C LYS A 110 3.53 6.76 -8.59
N ARG A 111 3.05 6.38 -7.42
CA ARG A 111 3.03 4.99 -6.93
C ARG A 111 2.00 4.14 -7.68
N TRP A 112 0.88 4.72 -8.11
CA TRP A 112 -0.09 4.05 -8.98
C TRP A 112 0.54 3.66 -10.33
N ARG A 113 1.31 4.56 -10.95
CA ARG A 113 2.04 4.24 -12.18
C ARG A 113 3.05 3.11 -11.97
N LEU A 114 3.79 3.14 -10.86
CA LEU A 114 4.72 2.07 -10.49
C LEU A 114 3.98 0.72 -10.31
N TYR A 115 2.83 0.73 -9.66
CA TYR A 115 2.00 -0.47 -9.52
C TYR A 115 1.53 -1.00 -10.88
N LYS A 116 1.06 -0.14 -11.77
CA LYS A 116 0.65 -0.56 -13.13
C LYS A 116 1.80 -1.19 -13.92
N GLU A 117 3.01 -0.76 -13.71
CA GLU A 117 4.20 -1.26 -14.42
C GLU A 117 4.74 -2.56 -13.83
N TYR A 118 4.77 -2.70 -12.50
CA TYR A 118 5.48 -3.79 -11.83
C TYR A 118 4.63 -4.66 -10.91
N GLY A 119 3.40 -4.30 -10.65
CA GLY A 119 2.51 -5.02 -9.74
C GLY A 119 1.20 -5.51 -10.38
N MET A 120 0.81 -4.95 -11.53
CA MET A 120 -0.40 -5.31 -12.25
C MET A 120 -0.08 -6.28 -13.39
N THR A 121 -0.97 -7.25 -13.64
CA THR A 121 -0.89 -8.15 -14.79
C THR A 121 -1.45 -7.49 -16.06
N GLU A 122 -1.20 -8.10 -17.22
CA GLU A 122 -1.79 -7.65 -18.50
C GLU A 122 -3.32 -7.69 -18.50
N ASN A 123 -3.91 -8.55 -17.68
CA ASN A 123 -5.36 -8.71 -17.53
C ASN A 123 -5.96 -7.80 -16.44
N TYR A 124 -5.19 -6.85 -15.90
CA TYR A 124 -5.62 -5.96 -14.82
C TYR A 124 -5.89 -6.64 -13.48
N GLU A 125 -5.39 -7.84 -13.28
CA GLU A 125 -5.22 -8.47 -11.99
C GLU A 125 -3.91 -7.99 -11.33
N ASN A 126 -3.37 -8.68 -10.35
CA ASN A 126 -2.12 -8.29 -9.71
C ASN A 126 -1.16 -9.47 -9.50
N TYR A 127 0.12 -9.18 -9.53
CA TYR A 127 1.12 -10.02 -8.88
C TYR A 127 1.06 -9.78 -7.38
N ASN A 128 1.25 -10.83 -6.60
CA ASN A 128 1.20 -10.71 -5.13
C ASN A 128 2.32 -9.82 -4.57
N TRP A 129 3.43 -9.74 -5.30
CA TRP A 129 4.62 -8.96 -4.95
C TRP A 129 5.13 -8.20 -6.17
N PHE A 130 5.60 -6.98 -5.96
CA PHE A 130 6.23 -6.20 -7.03
C PHE A 130 7.36 -6.98 -7.69
N GLU A 131 7.43 -6.97 -9.02
CA GLU A 131 8.42 -7.69 -9.84
C GLU A 131 8.47 -9.22 -9.63
N ARG A 132 7.46 -9.80 -8.99
CA ARG A 132 7.36 -11.25 -8.82
C ARG A 132 6.29 -11.81 -9.75
N TYR A 133 6.63 -11.88 -11.02
CA TYR A 133 5.77 -12.38 -12.10
C TYR A 133 5.44 -13.87 -11.99
N ASP A 134 6.08 -14.56 -11.06
CA ASP A 134 5.85 -15.95 -10.68
C ASP A 134 4.82 -16.11 -9.55
N THR A 135 4.25 -15.03 -9.06
CA THR A 135 3.29 -15.06 -7.95
C THR A 135 1.85 -14.98 -8.43
N TRP A 136 0.96 -15.63 -7.68
CA TRP A 136 -0.46 -15.63 -8.03
C TRP A 136 -1.15 -14.31 -7.68
N THR A 137 -2.27 -14.08 -8.33
CA THR A 137 -3.20 -12.99 -8.02
C THR A 137 -3.77 -13.12 -6.62
N GLU A 138 -3.78 -12.01 -5.87
CA GLU A 138 -4.41 -11.91 -4.56
C GLU A 138 -5.70 -11.09 -4.67
N PRO A 139 -6.88 -11.68 -4.36
CA PRO A 139 -8.18 -10.98 -4.49
C PRO A 139 -8.25 -9.67 -3.70
N CYS A 140 -7.60 -9.62 -2.53
CA CYS A 140 -7.52 -8.38 -1.73
C CYS A 140 -6.88 -7.23 -2.51
N ALA A 141 -5.79 -7.51 -3.22
CA ALA A 141 -5.09 -6.50 -4.02
C ALA A 141 -5.89 -6.06 -5.25
N ILE A 142 -6.68 -6.96 -5.85
CA ILE A 142 -7.60 -6.59 -6.94
C ILE A 142 -8.64 -5.57 -6.43
N VAL A 143 -9.27 -5.86 -5.29
CA VAL A 143 -10.25 -4.94 -4.69
C VAL A 143 -9.59 -3.61 -4.32
N ASP A 144 -8.39 -3.64 -3.73
CA ASP A 144 -7.68 -2.42 -3.38
C ASP A 144 -7.27 -1.60 -4.60
N SER A 145 -6.84 -2.23 -5.70
CA SER A 145 -6.50 -1.52 -6.93
C SER A 145 -7.74 -0.86 -7.56
N TYR A 146 -8.87 -1.56 -7.58
CA TYR A 146 -10.16 -1.00 -8.02
C TYR A 146 -10.55 0.23 -7.18
N LEU A 147 -10.50 0.10 -5.84
CA LEU A 147 -10.85 1.19 -4.94
C LEU A 147 -9.87 2.36 -5.06
N LEU A 148 -8.58 2.09 -5.23
CA LEU A 148 -7.57 3.14 -5.41
C LEU A 148 -7.78 3.89 -6.72
N ALA A 149 -8.06 3.19 -7.83
CA ALA A 149 -8.38 3.82 -9.12
C ALA A 149 -9.60 4.73 -9.01
N THR A 150 -10.68 4.27 -8.37
CA THR A 150 -11.88 5.08 -8.15
C THR A 150 -11.62 6.30 -7.25
N GLN A 151 -10.80 6.16 -6.22
CA GLN A 151 -10.40 7.26 -5.34
C GLN A 151 -9.51 8.29 -6.07
N LEU A 152 -8.58 7.84 -6.91
CA LEU A 152 -7.77 8.72 -7.76
C LEU A 152 -8.64 9.51 -8.74
N TRP A 153 -9.61 8.86 -9.39
CA TRP A 153 -10.60 9.59 -10.19
C TRP A 153 -11.36 10.62 -9.37
N ALA A 154 -11.84 10.26 -8.18
CA ALA A 154 -12.57 11.18 -7.32
C ALA A 154 -11.73 12.41 -6.93
N ALA A 155 -10.44 12.22 -6.68
CA ALA A 155 -9.50 13.27 -6.29
C ALA A 155 -9.04 14.14 -7.46
N THR A 156 -8.86 13.57 -8.67
CA THR A 156 -8.22 14.25 -9.80
C THR A 156 -9.17 14.59 -10.95
N ARG A 157 -10.31 13.90 -11.04
CA ARG A 157 -11.24 13.92 -12.19
C ARG A 157 -10.63 13.46 -13.50
N ASN A 158 -9.48 12.79 -13.46
CA ASN A 158 -8.87 12.22 -14.65
C ASN A 158 -9.59 10.93 -15.05
N PRO A 159 -10.23 10.87 -16.24
CA PRO A 159 -11.02 9.73 -16.67
C PRO A 159 -10.20 8.44 -16.87
N ALA A 160 -8.89 8.52 -17.06
CA ALA A 160 -8.03 7.35 -17.20
C ALA A 160 -8.10 6.42 -15.98
N TYR A 161 -8.37 6.96 -14.79
CA TYR A 161 -8.54 6.13 -13.59
C TYR A 161 -9.88 5.39 -13.57
N LEU A 162 -10.93 5.92 -14.20
CA LEU A 162 -12.18 5.17 -14.39
C LEU A 162 -12.01 4.04 -15.40
N GLU A 163 -11.24 4.28 -16.46
CA GLU A 163 -10.93 3.22 -17.44
C GLU A 163 -10.14 2.10 -16.78
N ASP A 164 -9.15 2.43 -15.93
CA ASP A 164 -8.42 1.44 -15.14
C ASP A 164 -9.38 0.67 -14.20
N ALA A 165 -10.26 1.38 -13.47
CA ALA A 165 -11.24 0.75 -12.59
C ALA A 165 -12.20 -0.20 -13.32
N ASP A 166 -12.71 0.21 -14.49
CA ASP A 166 -13.61 -0.60 -15.31
C ASP A 166 -12.92 -1.91 -15.76
N LYS A 167 -11.68 -1.82 -16.23
CA LYS A 167 -10.90 -2.97 -16.64
C LYS A 167 -10.59 -3.92 -15.48
N ILE A 168 -10.22 -3.37 -14.31
CA ILE A 168 -10.00 -4.17 -13.11
C ILE A 168 -11.30 -4.87 -12.70
N TYR A 169 -12.43 -4.16 -12.72
CA TYR A 169 -13.72 -4.72 -12.37
C TYR A 169 -14.10 -5.88 -13.29
N LEU A 170 -14.05 -5.66 -14.60
CA LEU A 170 -14.48 -6.66 -15.59
C LEU A 170 -13.60 -7.91 -15.61
N ASN A 171 -12.30 -7.75 -15.41
CA ASN A 171 -11.36 -8.87 -15.55
C ASN A 171 -11.00 -9.54 -14.21
N GLY A 172 -11.09 -8.81 -13.08
CA GLY A 172 -10.63 -9.33 -11.80
C GLY A 172 -11.73 -9.52 -10.74
N ILE A 173 -12.85 -8.77 -10.83
CA ILE A 173 -13.92 -8.83 -9.82
C ILE A 173 -15.16 -9.54 -10.35
N ALA A 174 -15.55 -9.25 -11.58
CA ALA A 174 -16.78 -9.77 -12.19
C ALA A 174 -16.55 -11.03 -13.05
N ALA A 175 -15.31 -11.42 -13.26
CA ALA A 175 -14.92 -12.58 -14.07
C ALA A 175 -15.20 -13.92 -13.36
#